data_ad4450f4a74a8699ece158fbc52e6fa1
#
_entry.id   ad4450f4a74a8699ece158fbc52e6fa1
#
_cell.length_a   1.000
_cell.length_b   1.000
_cell.length_c   1.000
_cell.angle_alpha   90.00
_cell.angle_beta   90.00
_cell.angle_gamma   90.00
#
_symmetry.space_group_name_H-M   'P 1'
#
loop_
_entity.id
_entity.type
_entity.pdbx_description
1 polymer ?
#
loop_
_entity_poly.entity_id
_entity_poly.type
_entity_poly.pdbx_seq_one_letter_code
_entity_poly.pdbx_strand_id
1 'polypeptide(L)'
;YNYPQESIYDGILTILDYMDHTGRKIMINGGDCFVKKYLTTEKNVLIDGVNQENVFTAYDFSKDVYTKNDQSTREYYTEYLDLAMSHGCTAYTLEYATDPTIRRQAATYAGKHGYICYISDNIGLCLGR
;
A
#
# COMPACT_ATOMS: atom_id res chain seq x y z
N TYR A 1 -2.60 17.27 -16.82
CA TYR A 1 -4.04 17.18 -17.08
C TYR A 1 -4.79 17.36 -15.77
N ASN A 2 -5.52 18.48 -15.61
CA ASN A 2 -6.40 18.71 -14.46
C ASN A 2 -7.77 18.09 -14.76
N TYR A 3 -7.92 16.79 -14.50
CA TYR A 3 -9.25 16.21 -14.43
C TYR A 3 -9.90 16.57 -13.11
N PRO A 4 -11.20 16.86 -13.05
CA PRO A 4 -11.91 17.02 -11.80
C PRO A 4 -11.74 15.75 -10.95
N GLN A 5 -11.34 15.90 -9.70
CA GLN A 5 -11.10 14.76 -8.78
C GLN A 5 -12.32 13.84 -8.66
N GLU A 6 -13.52 14.40 -8.70
CA GLU A 6 -14.76 13.63 -8.67
C GLU A 6 -14.92 12.72 -9.91
N SER A 7 -14.56 13.19 -11.11
CA SER A 7 -14.62 12.36 -12.33
C SER A 7 -13.63 11.20 -12.28
N ILE A 8 -12.45 11.40 -11.66
CA ILE A 8 -11.47 10.33 -11.47
C ILE A 8 -12.01 9.31 -10.46
N TYR A 9 -12.58 9.78 -9.37
CA TYR A 9 -13.19 8.94 -8.33
C TYR A 9 -14.30 8.06 -8.92
N ASP A 10 -15.25 8.66 -9.62
CA ASP A 10 -16.36 7.95 -10.26
C ASP A 10 -15.87 6.93 -11.32
N GLY A 11 -14.83 7.28 -12.07
CA GLY A 11 -14.18 6.36 -13.01
C GLY A 11 -13.59 5.12 -12.32
N ILE A 12 -12.93 5.30 -11.18
CA ILE A 12 -12.39 4.19 -10.41
C ILE A 12 -13.52 3.32 -9.83
N LEU A 13 -14.59 3.93 -9.31
CA LEU A 13 -15.76 3.17 -8.84
C LEU A 13 -16.36 2.30 -9.94
N THR A 14 -16.46 2.83 -11.17
CA THR A 14 -16.94 2.07 -12.33
C THR A 14 -16.04 0.87 -12.64
N ILE A 15 -14.72 1.04 -12.54
CA ILE A 15 -13.75 -0.04 -12.74
C ILE A 15 -13.90 -1.11 -11.65
N LEU A 16 -14.03 -0.70 -10.39
CA LEU A 16 -14.21 -1.62 -9.27
C LEU A 16 -15.50 -2.45 -9.41
N ASP A 17 -16.60 -1.81 -9.77
CA ASP A 17 -17.87 -2.50 -10.02
C ASP A 17 -17.75 -3.53 -11.16
N TYR A 18 -17.10 -3.16 -12.26
CA TYR A 18 -16.83 -4.10 -13.34
C TYR A 18 -15.96 -5.27 -12.90
N MET A 19 -14.91 -5.01 -12.11
CA MET A 19 -14.01 -6.06 -11.61
C MET A 19 -14.71 -7.00 -10.62
N ASP A 20 -15.58 -6.49 -9.76
CA ASP A 20 -16.34 -7.29 -8.80
C ASP A 20 -17.20 -8.35 -9.48
N HIS A 21 -17.78 -8.02 -10.64
CA HIS A 21 -18.55 -8.99 -11.44
C HIS A 21 -17.73 -10.18 -11.95
N THR A 22 -16.40 -10.10 -11.91
CA THR A 22 -15.53 -11.25 -12.27
C THR A 22 -15.46 -12.32 -11.17
N GLY A 23 -15.92 -12.02 -9.95
CA GLY A 23 -15.81 -12.88 -8.77
C GLY A 23 -14.38 -13.07 -8.26
N ARG A 24 -13.43 -12.26 -8.72
CA ARG A 24 -12.02 -12.33 -8.30
C ARG A 24 -11.75 -11.37 -7.14
N LYS A 25 -10.73 -11.70 -6.36
CA LYS A 25 -10.22 -10.80 -5.32
C LYS A 25 -9.61 -9.55 -5.93
N ILE A 26 -9.92 -8.41 -5.34
CA ILE A 26 -9.45 -7.09 -5.80
C ILE A 26 -8.48 -6.53 -4.77
N MET A 27 -7.27 -6.22 -5.22
CA MET A 27 -6.25 -5.54 -4.41
C MET A 27 -5.85 -4.24 -5.10
N ILE A 28 -5.78 -3.15 -4.32
CA ILE A 28 -5.28 -1.85 -4.80
C ILE A 28 -3.84 -1.69 -4.36
N ASN A 29 -2.97 -1.34 -5.30
CA ASN A 29 -1.58 -0.99 -5.04
C ASN A 29 -1.42 0.53 -4.95
N GLY A 30 -1.04 1.04 -3.79
CA GLY A 30 -1.02 2.48 -3.50
C GLY A 30 -2.43 3.07 -3.42
N GLY A 31 -2.59 4.30 -3.91
CA GLY A 31 -3.91 4.93 -4.03
C GLY A 31 -4.56 5.33 -2.71
N ASP A 32 -3.76 5.64 -1.71
CA ASP A 32 -4.19 5.98 -0.35
C ASP A 32 -5.29 7.05 -0.28
N CYS A 33 -5.18 8.12 -1.08
CA CYS A 33 -6.19 9.17 -1.16
C CYS A 33 -7.54 8.65 -1.64
N PHE A 34 -7.54 7.81 -2.69
CA PHE A 34 -8.75 7.18 -3.20
C PHE A 34 -9.34 6.23 -2.16
N VAL A 35 -8.53 5.33 -1.64
CA VAL A 35 -8.99 4.28 -0.73
C VAL A 35 -9.54 4.86 0.57
N LYS A 36 -8.89 5.87 1.15
CA LYS A 36 -9.42 6.58 2.33
C LYS A 36 -10.80 7.16 2.08
N LYS A 37 -11.00 7.86 0.96
CA LYS A 37 -12.30 8.39 0.58
C LYS A 37 -13.31 7.26 0.35
N TYR A 38 -12.93 6.24 -0.40
CA TYR A 38 -13.76 5.09 -0.73
C TYR A 38 -14.29 4.38 0.53
N LEU A 39 -13.40 4.02 1.45
CA LEU A 39 -13.76 3.31 2.68
C LEU A 39 -14.63 4.13 3.63
N THR A 40 -14.52 5.46 3.60
CA THR A 40 -15.32 6.35 4.46
C THR A 40 -16.63 6.80 3.82
N THR A 41 -16.78 6.64 2.51
CA THR A 41 -17.96 7.11 1.76
C THR A 41 -18.87 5.97 1.32
N GLU A 42 -18.29 4.89 0.81
CA GLU A 42 -19.04 3.78 0.23
C GLU A 42 -19.50 2.79 1.31
N LYS A 43 -20.77 2.36 1.22
CA LYS A 43 -21.35 1.39 2.15
C LYS A 43 -20.96 -0.04 1.85
N ASN A 44 -20.68 -0.33 0.59
CA ASN A 44 -20.29 -1.66 0.10
C ASN A 44 -18.84 -1.65 -0.35
N VAL A 45 -17.98 -2.33 0.41
CA VAL A 45 -16.54 -2.39 0.13
C VAL A 45 -16.26 -3.57 -0.80
N LEU A 46 -15.84 -3.28 -2.03
CA LEU A 46 -15.55 -4.28 -3.07
C LEU A 46 -14.08 -4.73 -3.08
N ILE A 47 -13.19 -4.01 -2.40
CA ILE A 47 -11.76 -4.35 -2.32
C ILE A 47 -11.49 -5.33 -1.19
N ASP A 48 -10.64 -6.31 -1.47
CA ASP A 48 -10.23 -7.35 -0.52
C ASP A 48 -8.91 -7.02 0.17
N GLY A 49 -8.08 -6.20 -0.45
CA GLY A 49 -6.78 -5.86 0.08
C GLY A 49 -6.20 -4.57 -0.47
N VAL A 50 -5.23 -4.06 0.25
CA VAL A 50 -4.41 -2.91 -0.14
C VAL A 50 -2.95 -3.27 0.00
N ASN A 51 -2.12 -2.83 -0.94
CA ASN A 51 -0.66 -2.90 -0.84
C ASN A 51 -0.08 -1.50 -0.81
N GLN A 52 0.84 -1.24 0.09
CA GLN A 52 1.59 0.02 0.14
C GLN A 52 3.08 -0.27 0.09
N GLU A 53 3.75 0.40 -0.84
CA GLU A 53 5.21 0.34 -0.94
C GLU A 53 5.84 1.39 -0.02
N ASN A 54 7.03 1.05 0.50
CA ASN A 54 7.84 1.98 1.29
C ASN A 54 7.09 2.59 2.49
N VAL A 55 6.49 1.74 3.32
CA VAL A 55 5.91 2.18 4.59
C VAL A 55 7.02 2.45 5.60
N PHE A 56 7.87 1.47 5.85
CA PHE A 56 8.99 1.56 6.78
C PHE A 56 10.29 2.01 6.10
N THR A 57 10.55 1.50 4.91
CA THR A 57 11.75 1.79 4.13
C THR A 57 11.53 2.95 3.17
N ALA A 58 12.62 3.52 2.69
CA ALA A 58 12.65 4.52 1.63
C ALA A 58 13.81 4.27 0.69
N TYR A 59 13.73 4.81 -0.52
CA TYR A 59 14.82 4.79 -1.48
C TYR A 59 15.18 6.22 -1.88
N ASP A 60 16.43 6.60 -1.63
CA ASP A 60 16.95 7.90 -2.06
C ASP A 60 17.52 7.77 -3.47
N PHE A 61 16.74 8.19 -4.46
CA PHE A 61 17.13 8.15 -5.88
C PHE A 61 18.34 9.03 -6.21
N SER A 62 18.60 10.06 -5.41
CA SER A 62 19.73 10.97 -5.63
C SER A 62 21.07 10.36 -5.23
N LYS A 63 21.05 9.46 -4.26
CA LYS A 63 22.23 8.79 -3.71
C LYS A 63 22.29 7.31 -4.02
N ASP A 64 21.24 6.77 -4.66
CA ASP A 64 21.11 5.33 -4.97
C ASP A 64 21.24 4.45 -3.72
N VAL A 65 20.57 4.83 -2.64
CA VAL A 65 20.65 4.11 -1.37
C VAL A 65 19.29 3.79 -0.77
N TYR A 66 19.21 2.61 -0.14
CA TYR A 66 18.07 2.21 0.68
C TYR A 66 18.22 2.80 2.09
N THR A 67 17.14 3.36 2.61
CA THR A 67 17.09 3.99 3.92
C THR A 67 15.75 3.70 4.61
N LYS A 68 15.45 4.42 5.68
CA LYS A 68 14.18 4.33 6.40
C LYS A 68 13.39 5.61 6.25
N ASN A 69 12.07 5.50 6.15
CA ASN A 69 11.18 6.65 6.28
C ASN A 69 11.28 7.26 7.67
N ASP A 70 11.02 8.55 7.76
CA ASP A 70 10.82 9.23 9.02
C ASP A 70 9.53 8.73 9.73
N GLN A 71 9.36 9.14 10.98
CA GLN A 71 8.24 8.71 11.80
C GLN A 71 6.90 9.18 11.21
N SER A 72 6.82 10.42 10.74
CA SER A 72 5.58 11.00 10.22
C SER A 72 5.09 10.28 8.97
N THR A 73 5.99 9.91 8.07
CA THR A 73 5.67 9.11 6.87
C THR A 73 5.17 7.72 7.25
N ARG A 74 5.85 7.06 8.21
CA ARG A 74 5.40 5.76 8.68
C ARG A 74 4.02 5.83 9.32
N GLU A 75 3.75 6.82 10.17
CA GLU A 75 2.45 7.01 10.81
C GLU A 75 1.35 7.27 9.79
N TYR A 76 1.60 8.10 8.78
CA TYR A 76 0.65 8.37 7.70
C TYR A 76 0.20 7.10 6.96
N TYR A 77 1.15 6.25 6.57
CA TYR A 77 0.81 5.00 5.89
C TYR A 77 0.21 3.96 6.83
N THR A 78 0.60 3.94 8.10
CA THR A 78 0.01 3.08 9.12
C THR A 78 -1.46 3.41 9.34
N GLU A 79 -1.81 4.69 9.48
CA GLU A 79 -3.20 5.13 9.60
C GLU A 79 -4.04 4.69 8.40
N TYR A 80 -3.49 4.78 7.19
CA TYR A 80 -4.14 4.31 5.97
C TYR A 80 -4.38 2.80 5.97
N LEU A 81 -3.35 2.01 6.28
CA LEU A 81 -3.44 0.55 6.28
C LEU A 81 -4.35 0.03 7.40
N ASP A 82 -4.27 0.64 8.58
CA ASP A 82 -5.13 0.28 9.72
C ASP A 82 -6.61 0.62 9.42
N LEU A 83 -6.88 1.73 8.74
CA LEU A 83 -8.22 2.05 8.25
C LEU A 83 -8.73 0.96 7.29
N ALA A 84 -7.91 0.54 6.34
CA ALA A 84 -8.27 -0.52 5.39
C ALA A 84 -8.57 -1.85 6.13
N MET A 85 -7.74 -2.22 7.09
CA MET A 85 -7.95 -3.43 7.91
C MET A 85 -9.24 -3.34 8.74
N SER A 86 -9.57 -2.17 9.27
CA SER A 86 -10.81 -1.95 10.03
C SER A 86 -12.08 -2.13 9.18
N HIS A 87 -11.96 -2.05 7.85
CA HIS A 87 -13.02 -2.33 6.89
C HIS A 87 -12.93 -3.74 6.27
N GLY A 88 -12.12 -4.63 6.84
CA GLY A 88 -12.02 -6.03 6.44
C GLY A 88 -11.04 -6.30 5.30
N CYS A 89 -10.24 -5.30 4.86
CA CYS A 89 -9.20 -5.52 3.87
C CYS A 89 -7.96 -6.18 4.48
N THR A 90 -7.26 -6.97 3.70
CA THR A 90 -5.91 -7.43 4.05
C THR A 90 -4.91 -6.33 3.69
N ALA A 91 -4.03 -5.97 4.63
CA ALA A 91 -2.97 -5.00 4.39
C ALA A 91 -1.66 -5.71 4.03
N TYR A 92 -1.09 -5.32 2.91
CA TYR A 92 0.21 -5.77 2.43
C TYR A 92 1.18 -4.61 2.41
N THR A 93 2.46 -4.89 2.70
CA THR A 93 3.54 -3.92 2.53
C THR A 93 4.64 -4.51 1.65
N LEU A 94 5.14 -3.69 0.73
CA LEU A 94 6.31 -3.99 -0.08
C LEU A 94 7.42 -3.03 0.32
N GLU A 95 8.46 -3.59 0.90
CA GLU A 95 9.60 -2.84 1.42
C GLU A 95 10.86 -3.13 0.60
N TYR A 96 11.79 -2.20 0.60
CA TYR A 96 13.05 -2.35 -0.13
C TYR A 96 14.24 -2.10 0.79
N ALA A 97 15.07 -3.10 1.01
CA ALA A 97 16.26 -2.99 1.82
C ALA A 97 17.28 -4.09 1.52
N THR A 98 18.56 -3.73 1.52
CA THR A 98 19.70 -4.65 1.45
C THR A 98 20.32 -4.89 2.82
N ASP A 99 20.26 -3.90 3.71
CA ASP A 99 20.80 -4.01 5.08
C ASP A 99 19.97 -4.98 5.94
N PRO A 100 20.59 -6.02 6.53
CA PRO A 100 19.86 -7.02 7.32
C PRO A 100 19.15 -6.44 8.55
N THR A 101 19.68 -5.36 9.12
CA THR A 101 19.09 -4.70 10.28
C THR A 101 17.82 -3.97 9.90
N ILE A 102 17.86 -3.22 8.80
CA ILE A 102 16.68 -2.51 8.27
C ILE A 102 15.61 -3.53 7.86
N ARG A 103 15.99 -4.63 7.18
CA ARG A 103 15.07 -5.72 6.81
C ARG A 103 14.35 -6.29 8.03
N ARG A 104 15.08 -6.57 9.09
CA ARG A 104 14.49 -7.08 10.35
C ARG A 104 13.57 -6.06 11.00
N GLN A 105 13.97 -4.80 11.04
CA GLN A 105 13.14 -3.72 11.58
C GLN A 105 11.84 -3.55 10.79
N ALA A 106 11.88 -3.58 9.46
CA ALA A 106 10.70 -3.50 8.61
C ALA A 106 9.75 -4.69 8.83
N ALA A 107 10.29 -5.92 8.87
CA ALA A 107 9.50 -7.11 9.16
C ALA A 107 8.85 -7.06 10.56
N THR A 108 9.59 -6.60 11.57
CA THR A 108 9.08 -6.45 12.93
C THR A 108 7.98 -5.39 12.99
N TYR A 109 8.16 -4.27 12.28
CA TYR A 109 7.16 -3.21 12.21
C TYR A 109 5.86 -3.71 11.58
N ALA A 110 5.95 -4.33 10.40
CA ALA A 110 4.79 -4.91 9.73
C ALA A 110 4.09 -5.95 10.59
N GLY A 111 4.83 -6.86 11.23
CA GLY A 111 4.28 -7.89 12.11
C GLY A 111 3.51 -7.33 13.31
N LYS A 112 4.00 -6.24 13.92
CA LYS A 112 3.31 -5.57 15.04
C LYS A 112 1.95 -4.99 14.62
N HIS A 113 1.82 -4.56 13.37
CA HIS A 113 0.58 -4.01 12.83
C HIS A 113 -0.32 -5.06 12.16
N GLY A 114 0.15 -6.29 12.01
CA GLY A 114 -0.61 -7.35 11.35
C GLY A 114 -0.58 -7.28 9.82
N TYR A 115 0.40 -6.59 9.24
CA TYR A 115 0.58 -6.50 7.78
C TYR A 115 1.30 -7.73 7.25
N ILE A 116 0.96 -8.14 6.04
CA ILE A 116 1.71 -9.14 5.27
C ILE A 116 2.83 -8.40 4.53
N CYS A 117 4.07 -8.64 4.90
CA CYS A 117 5.23 -7.90 4.41
C CYS A 117 6.10 -8.74 3.48
N TYR A 118 6.44 -8.19 2.32
CA TYR A 118 7.52 -8.68 1.47
C TYR A 118 8.64 -7.64 1.41
N ILE A 119 9.89 -8.09 1.54
CA ILE A 119 11.05 -7.20 1.52
C ILE A 119 11.97 -7.61 0.36
N SER A 120 12.00 -6.78 -0.68
CA SER A 120 12.88 -6.95 -1.83
C SER A 120 14.28 -6.38 -1.53
N ASP A 121 15.29 -6.95 -2.16
CA ASP A 121 16.66 -6.45 -2.16
C ASP A 121 16.93 -5.46 -3.31
N ASN A 122 15.98 -5.29 -4.22
CA ASN A 122 16.06 -4.30 -5.29
C ASN A 122 14.69 -3.75 -5.70
N ILE A 123 14.67 -2.49 -6.14
CA ILE A 123 13.46 -1.80 -6.60
C ILE A 123 12.91 -2.32 -7.93
N GLY A 124 13.70 -3.06 -8.70
CA GLY A 124 13.27 -3.64 -9.97
C GLY A 124 12.45 -4.91 -9.82
N LEU A 125 12.27 -5.43 -8.60
CA LEU A 125 11.54 -6.67 -8.30
C LEU A 125 11.97 -7.86 -9.18
N CYS A 126 13.23 -7.86 -9.64
CA CYS A 126 13.76 -8.99 -10.39
C CYS A 126 13.85 -10.20 -9.46
N LEU A 127 13.27 -11.32 -9.88
CA LEU A 127 13.52 -12.59 -9.21
C LEU A 127 15.03 -12.83 -9.22
N GLY A 128 15.60 -13.00 -8.03
CA GLY A 128 17.01 -13.32 -7.90
C GLY A 128 17.38 -14.49 -8.79
N ARG A 129 18.40 -14.32 -9.59
CA ARG A 129 18.98 -15.41 -10.39
C ARG A 129 19.78 -16.33 -9.49
#